data_48804cbbaa330aa4225dc7356e83f49f
#
_entry.id   48804cbbaa330aa4225dc7356e83f49f
#
_cell.length_a   1.000
_cell.length_b   1.000
_cell.length_c   1.000
_cell.angle_alpha   90.00
_cell.angle_beta   90.00
_cell.angle_gamma   90.00
#
_symmetry.space_group_name_H-M   'P 1'
#
loop_
_entity.id
_entity.type
_entity.pdbx_description
1 polymer ?
#
loop_
_entity_poly.entity_id
_entity_poly.type
_entity_poly.pdbx_seq_one_letter_code
_entity_poly.pdbx_strand_id
1 'polypeptide(L)'
;MGPRLWRLVFVSLSLPSAIILIGYFLTHRYDGIRLWNLQGNSFVFYVVWALTAISFIFLYPATYNLLEIPSVQKPKVRIYSTGIMRVTRHPQAIGQIIWCIAHSLWIGTSFTLVTSFGLICHHLFAIWHGDKRLEFKFGEEFYKFRESTSVIPFLAIIERRQVFKFKEYFKWSQLGILIAIIVIWTSHKYINIAVMQFNSSFLSEFLDWQFKINL
;
A
#
# COMPACT_ATOMS: atom_id res chain seq x y z
N MET A 1 -29.09 -6.70 6.88
CA MET A 1 -28.39 -5.37 6.86
C MET A 1 -28.31 -4.86 5.43
N GLY A 2 -28.66 -3.57 5.20
CA GLY A 2 -28.52 -2.97 3.90
C GLY A 2 -27.04 -2.69 3.54
N PRO A 3 -26.69 -2.58 2.25
CA PRO A 3 -25.30 -2.37 1.80
C PRO A 3 -24.62 -1.13 2.38
N ARG A 4 -25.38 -0.09 2.73
CA ARG A 4 -24.85 1.14 3.34
C ARG A 4 -24.45 0.91 4.81
N LEU A 5 -25.31 0.24 5.59
CA LEU A 5 -25.03 -0.05 6.99
C LEU A 5 -23.81 -0.99 7.12
N TRP A 6 -23.74 -2.02 6.26
CA TRP A 6 -22.57 -2.90 6.19
C TRP A 6 -21.26 -2.15 5.96
N ARG A 7 -21.25 -1.16 5.06
CA ARG A 7 -20.06 -0.35 4.79
C ARG A 7 -19.68 0.54 5.98
N LEU A 8 -20.66 1.15 6.64
CA LEU A 8 -20.38 1.96 7.82
C LEU A 8 -19.75 1.11 8.93
N VAL A 9 -20.31 -0.07 9.21
CA VAL A 9 -19.76 -1.01 10.20
C VAL A 9 -18.33 -1.43 9.79
N PHE A 10 -18.13 -1.79 8.52
CA PHE A 10 -16.82 -2.18 8.04
C PHE A 10 -15.78 -1.07 8.18
N VAL A 11 -16.10 0.16 7.77
CA VAL A 11 -15.19 1.32 7.87
C VAL A 11 -14.93 1.66 9.34
N SER A 12 -15.95 1.63 10.19
CA SER A 12 -15.81 1.92 11.63
C SER A 12 -14.90 0.94 12.37
N LEU A 13 -14.79 -0.29 11.89
CA LEU A 13 -13.88 -1.29 12.45
C LEU A 13 -12.51 -1.28 11.77
N SER A 14 -12.47 -1.21 10.43
CA SER A 14 -11.24 -1.34 9.67
C SER A 14 -10.34 -0.12 9.79
N LEU A 15 -10.90 1.10 9.83
CA LEU A 15 -10.10 2.32 9.89
C LEU A 15 -9.34 2.46 11.23
N PRO A 16 -9.97 2.31 12.41
CA PRO A 16 -9.23 2.32 13.67
C PRO A 16 -8.19 1.20 13.74
N SER A 17 -8.53 -0.01 13.28
CA SER A 17 -7.57 -1.13 13.26
C SER A 17 -6.36 -0.82 12.37
N ALA A 18 -6.57 -0.21 11.20
CA ALA A 18 -5.47 0.19 10.33
C ALA A 18 -4.59 1.27 10.98
N ILE A 19 -5.19 2.27 11.64
CA ILE A 19 -4.45 3.32 12.36
C ILE A 19 -3.59 2.72 13.48
N ILE A 20 -4.17 1.79 14.27
CA ILE A 20 -3.44 1.10 15.35
C ILE A 20 -2.28 0.28 14.77
N LEU A 21 -2.49 -0.49 13.70
CA LEU A 21 -1.45 -1.29 13.07
C LEU A 21 -0.33 -0.43 12.48
N ILE A 22 -0.66 0.69 11.84
CA ILE A 22 0.32 1.64 11.31
C ILE A 22 1.12 2.26 12.45
N GLY A 23 0.44 2.73 13.52
CA GLY A 23 1.10 3.28 14.70
C GLY A 23 2.03 2.27 15.34
N TYR A 24 1.59 1.03 15.54
CA TYR A 24 2.41 -0.06 16.08
C TYR A 24 3.64 -0.33 15.19
N PHE A 25 3.45 -0.43 13.87
CA PHE A 25 4.57 -0.58 12.94
C PHE A 25 5.57 0.58 13.05
N LEU A 26 5.10 1.82 13.08
CA LEU A 26 5.96 3.00 13.14
C LEU A 26 6.80 3.04 14.42
N THR A 27 6.25 2.59 15.56
CA THR A 27 6.94 2.59 16.84
C THR A 27 7.90 1.40 17.01
N HIS A 28 7.61 0.25 16.39
CA HIS A 28 8.35 -1.01 16.58
C HIS A 28 9.20 -1.44 15.36
N ARG A 29 9.24 -0.64 14.28
CA ARG A 29 9.91 -1.02 13.02
C ARG A 29 11.40 -1.34 13.16
N TYR A 30 12.05 -0.88 14.22
CA TYR A 30 13.46 -1.16 14.51
C TYR A 30 13.66 -2.28 15.53
N ASP A 31 12.59 -2.92 16.00
CA ASP A 31 12.66 -4.01 16.96
C ASP A 31 13.18 -5.31 16.34
N GLY A 32 13.61 -6.22 17.23
CA GLY A 32 14.12 -7.52 16.88
C GLY A 32 15.58 -7.50 16.43
N ILE A 33 15.98 -8.54 15.73
CA ILE A 33 17.38 -8.72 15.29
C ILE A 33 17.61 -7.84 14.05
N ARG A 34 18.71 -7.06 14.08
CA ARG A 34 19.16 -6.33 12.90
C ARG A 34 19.83 -7.29 11.92
N LEU A 35 19.22 -7.49 10.75
CA LEU A 35 19.69 -8.43 9.73
C LEU A 35 20.73 -7.79 8.81
N TRP A 36 20.57 -6.48 8.52
CA TRP A 36 21.54 -5.67 7.75
C TRP A 36 21.43 -4.20 8.12
N ASN A 37 22.44 -3.44 7.75
CA ASN A 37 22.47 -1.99 7.91
C ASN A 37 22.97 -1.33 6.61
N LEU A 38 22.04 -0.82 5.83
CA LEU A 38 22.32 -0.14 4.57
C LEU A 38 22.06 1.38 4.64
N GLN A 39 21.72 1.90 5.83
CA GLN A 39 21.33 3.30 6.06
C GLN A 39 22.52 4.22 5.91
N GLY A 40 23.62 4.05 5.56
CA GLY A 40 24.74 4.97 5.25
C GLY A 40 25.09 5.00 3.77
N ASN A 41 24.45 4.12 2.99
CA ASN A 41 24.76 3.96 1.58
C ASN A 41 23.87 4.85 0.71
N SER A 42 24.45 5.87 0.07
CA SER A 42 23.72 6.81 -0.79
C SER A 42 23.04 6.12 -1.99
N PHE A 43 23.65 5.08 -2.56
CA PHE A 43 23.03 4.33 -3.65
C PHE A 43 21.76 3.64 -3.19
N VAL A 44 21.81 2.95 -2.04
CA VAL A 44 20.63 2.28 -1.45
C VAL A 44 19.56 3.31 -1.12
N PHE A 45 19.92 4.48 -0.60
CA PHE A 45 18.97 5.57 -0.35
C PHE A 45 18.19 5.94 -1.61
N TYR A 46 18.86 6.19 -2.72
CA TYR A 46 18.18 6.53 -3.98
C TYR A 46 17.35 5.37 -4.54
N VAL A 47 17.83 4.12 -4.42
CA VAL A 47 17.07 2.94 -4.84
C VAL A 47 15.77 2.81 -4.03
N VAL A 48 15.83 2.96 -2.71
CA VAL A 48 14.65 2.89 -1.83
C VAL A 48 13.65 3.98 -2.17
N TRP A 49 14.09 5.20 -2.42
CA TRP A 49 13.21 6.30 -2.83
C TRP A 49 12.62 6.09 -4.22
N ALA A 50 13.38 5.55 -5.16
CA ALA A 50 12.86 5.19 -6.48
C ALA A 50 11.79 4.09 -6.38
N LEU A 51 12.03 3.05 -5.59
CA LEU A 51 11.04 2.00 -5.32
C LEU A 51 9.78 2.57 -4.65
N THR A 52 9.94 3.47 -3.68
CA THR A 52 8.82 4.14 -3.01
C THR A 52 8.01 4.97 -4.01
N ALA A 53 8.66 5.75 -4.87
CA ALA A 53 7.99 6.51 -5.92
C ALA A 53 7.23 5.61 -6.89
N ILE A 54 7.83 4.51 -7.34
CA ILE A 54 7.19 3.49 -8.18
C ILE A 54 5.99 2.88 -7.45
N SER A 55 6.13 2.54 -6.17
CA SER A 55 5.01 2.05 -5.34
C SER A 55 3.81 2.99 -5.39
N PHE A 56 4.02 4.31 -5.24
CA PHE A 56 2.95 5.30 -5.31
C PHE A 56 2.31 5.42 -6.70
N ILE A 57 3.06 5.22 -7.78
CA ILE A 57 2.50 5.17 -9.13
C ILE A 57 1.46 4.03 -9.27
N PHE A 58 1.66 2.92 -8.54
CA PHE A 58 0.69 1.83 -8.52
C PHE A 58 -0.44 2.04 -7.51
N LEU A 59 -0.14 2.55 -6.32
CA LEU A 59 -1.11 2.73 -5.24
C LEU A 59 -2.10 3.86 -5.50
N TYR A 60 -1.62 5.01 -5.99
CA TYR A 60 -2.43 6.21 -6.13
C TYR A 60 -3.59 6.06 -7.13
N PRO A 61 -3.39 5.57 -8.38
CA PRO A 61 -4.50 5.37 -9.30
C PRO A 61 -5.53 4.35 -8.81
N ALA A 62 -5.09 3.32 -8.09
CA ALA A 62 -6.00 2.36 -7.47
C ALA A 62 -6.86 3.01 -6.40
N THR A 63 -6.30 3.93 -5.62
CA THR A 63 -7.01 4.73 -4.61
C THR A 63 -7.92 5.77 -5.28
N TYR A 64 -7.47 6.39 -6.37
CA TYR A 64 -8.24 7.40 -7.11
C TYR A 64 -9.43 6.81 -7.86
N ASN A 65 -9.31 5.60 -8.38
CA ASN A 65 -10.46 4.90 -8.93
C ASN A 65 -11.54 4.62 -7.85
N LEU A 66 -11.15 4.59 -6.57
CA LEU A 66 -12.10 4.59 -5.46
C LEU A 66 -12.83 5.94 -5.31
N LEU A 67 -12.21 7.05 -5.72
CA LEU A 67 -12.82 8.38 -5.73
C LEU A 67 -13.65 8.66 -7.00
N GLU A 68 -13.27 8.08 -8.15
CA GLU A 68 -14.11 8.06 -9.36
C GLU A 68 -15.31 7.13 -9.22
N ILE A 69 -15.37 6.32 -8.18
CA ILE A 69 -16.59 5.60 -7.88
C ILE A 69 -17.60 6.66 -7.42
N PRO A 70 -18.67 6.93 -8.17
CA PRO A 70 -19.86 7.59 -7.65
C PRO A 70 -20.54 6.63 -6.64
N SER A 71 -19.74 6.10 -5.75
CA SER A 71 -20.01 4.96 -4.89
C SER A 71 -20.82 5.35 -3.69
N VAL A 72 -20.91 6.65 -3.42
CA VAL A 72 -21.83 7.15 -2.40
C VAL A 72 -23.29 7.08 -2.87
N GLN A 73 -23.54 7.26 -4.19
CA GLN A 73 -24.91 7.27 -4.71
C GLN A 73 -25.35 5.96 -5.38
N LYS A 74 -24.51 5.28 -6.15
CA LYS A 74 -24.82 3.98 -6.77
C LYS A 74 -23.55 3.14 -6.96
N PRO A 75 -23.21 2.25 -6.03
CA PRO A 75 -22.04 1.39 -6.14
C PRO A 75 -22.23 0.37 -7.27
N LYS A 76 -21.73 0.65 -8.44
CA LYS A 76 -21.58 -0.36 -9.49
C LYS A 76 -20.13 -0.86 -9.45
N VAL A 77 -19.96 -2.12 -9.09
CA VAL A 77 -18.68 -2.81 -9.31
C VAL A 77 -18.51 -2.91 -10.83
N ARG A 78 -17.39 -2.39 -11.33
CA ARG A 78 -17.05 -2.36 -12.76
C ARG A 78 -15.70 -3.01 -12.97
N ILE A 79 -15.52 -3.61 -14.15
CA ILE A 79 -14.20 -4.02 -14.63
C ILE A 79 -13.53 -2.81 -15.26
N TYR A 80 -12.41 -2.37 -14.70
CA TYR A 80 -11.63 -1.26 -15.23
C TYR A 80 -10.52 -1.80 -16.12
N SER A 81 -10.49 -1.38 -17.40
CA SER A 81 -9.52 -1.86 -18.41
C SER A 81 -8.62 -0.77 -18.97
N THR A 82 -8.51 0.39 -18.29
CA THR A 82 -7.77 1.57 -18.76
C THR A 82 -6.66 1.97 -17.78
N GLY A 83 -5.69 2.75 -18.26
CA GLY A 83 -4.61 3.28 -17.45
C GLY A 83 -3.77 2.18 -16.79
N ILE A 84 -3.53 2.29 -15.47
CA ILE A 84 -2.68 1.36 -14.72
C ILE A 84 -3.18 -0.10 -14.78
N MET A 85 -4.49 -0.31 -15.02
CA MET A 85 -5.06 -1.64 -15.18
C MET A 85 -4.60 -2.37 -16.45
N ARG A 86 -4.02 -1.65 -17.42
CA ARG A 86 -3.33 -2.26 -18.56
C ARG A 86 -1.98 -2.83 -18.19
N VAL A 87 -1.33 -2.22 -17.22
CA VAL A 87 -0.02 -2.66 -16.73
C VAL A 87 -0.16 -3.87 -15.83
N THR A 88 -1.12 -3.82 -14.89
CA THR A 88 -1.48 -4.93 -14.00
C THR A 88 -2.93 -4.79 -13.57
N ARG A 89 -3.66 -5.90 -13.44
CA ARG A 89 -5.04 -5.86 -12.93
C ARG A 89 -5.15 -5.70 -11.41
N HIS A 90 -4.00 -5.77 -10.68
CA HIS A 90 -3.95 -5.58 -9.23
C HIS A 90 -2.90 -4.52 -8.81
N PRO A 91 -3.03 -3.26 -9.28
CA PRO A 91 -2.03 -2.24 -9.04
C PRO A 91 -1.80 -1.96 -7.56
N GLN A 92 -2.84 -1.97 -6.74
CA GLN A 92 -2.72 -1.75 -5.29
C GLN A 92 -1.82 -2.80 -4.63
N ALA A 93 -1.99 -4.07 -4.97
CA ALA A 93 -1.17 -5.14 -4.41
C ALA A 93 0.28 -5.03 -4.85
N ILE A 94 0.53 -4.73 -6.13
CA ILE A 94 1.89 -4.52 -6.65
C ILE A 94 2.56 -3.33 -5.97
N GLY A 95 1.87 -2.20 -5.85
CA GLY A 95 2.39 -1.03 -5.14
C GLY A 95 2.75 -1.36 -3.69
N GLN A 96 1.90 -2.08 -2.98
CA GLN A 96 2.16 -2.48 -1.60
C GLN A 96 3.34 -3.46 -1.46
N ILE A 97 3.49 -4.41 -2.38
CA ILE A 97 4.63 -5.31 -2.40
C ILE A 97 5.95 -4.53 -2.61
N ILE A 98 5.97 -3.59 -3.55
CA ILE A 98 7.14 -2.73 -3.79
C ILE A 98 7.45 -1.88 -2.55
N TRP A 99 6.42 -1.34 -1.89
CA TRP A 99 6.56 -0.59 -0.63
C TRP A 99 7.20 -1.44 0.48
N CYS A 100 6.74 -2.66 0.65
CA CYS A 100 7.29 -3.62 1.62
C CYS A 100 8.77 -3.92 1.34
N ILE A 101 9.14 -4.14 0.08
CA ILE A 101 10.53 -4.38 -0.33
C ILE A 101 11.40 -3.16 0.00
N ALA A 102 10.96 -1.95 -0.37
CA ALA A 102 11.69 -0.71 -0.11
C ALA A 102 11.95 -0.49 1.38
N HIS A 103 10.92 -0.68 2.22
CA HIS A 103 11.04 -0.48 3.67
C HIS A 103 11.86 -1.57 4.34
N SER A 104 11.71 -2.82 3.94
CA SER A 104 12.54 -3.92 4.45
C SER A 104 14.01 -3.70 4.10
N LEU A 105 14.31 -3.30 2.87
CA LEU A 105 15.68 -3.00 2.43
C LEU A 105 16.32 -1.89 3.27
N TRP A 106 15.57 -0.82 3.57
CA TRP A 106 16.07 0.33 4.33
C TRP A 106 16.20 0.05 5.83
N ILE A 107 15.20 -0.57 6.43
CA ILE A 107 15.15 -0.75 7.89
C ILE A 107 16.00 -1.93 8.35
N GLY A 108 15.94 -3.07 7.68
CA GLY A 108 16.82 -4.22 7.88
C GLY A 108 16.63 -4.97 9.17
N THR A 109 15.44 -4.95 9.80
CA THR A 109 15.15 -5.67 11.05
C THR A 109 14.25 -6.89 10.81
N SER A 110 14.33 -7.88 11.70
CA SER A 110 13.48 -9.06 11.65
C SER A 110 11.99 -8.69 11.81
N PHE A 111 11.66 -7.71 12.64
CA PHE A 111 10.30 -7.22 12.79
C PHE A 111 9.74 -6.68 11.47
N THR A 112 10.48 -5.80 10.80
CA THR A 112 10.05 -5.23 9.52
C THR A 112 9.97 -6.28 8.42
N LEU A 113 10.87 -7.28 8.42
CA LEU A 113 10.82 -8.37 7.43
C LEU A 113 9.58 -9.25 7.64
N VAL A 114 9.27 -9.64 8.88
CA VAL A 114 8.10 -10.47 9.20
C VAL A 114 6.80 -9.74 8.90
N THR A 115 6.69 -8.46 9.27
CA THR A 115 5.50 -7.65 8.98
C THR A 115 5.31 -7.43 7.48
N SER A 116 6.39 -7.17 6.74
CA SER A 116 6.35 -7.05 5.28
C SER A 116 5.94 -8.37 4.61
N PHE A 117 6.47 -9.50 5.06
CA PHE A 117 6.08 -10.82 4.58
C PHE A 117 4.59 -11.10 4.82
N GLY A 118 4.11 -10.85 6.04
CA GLY A 118 2.68 -11.00 6.38
C GLY A 118 1.78 -10.13 5.51
N LEU A 119 2.19 -8.88 5.25
CA LEU A 119 1.43 -7.95 4.41
C LEU A 119 1.45 -8.39 2.93
N ILE A 120 2.56 -8.90 2.43
CA ILE A 120 2.66 -9.48 1.07
C ILE A 120 1.73 -10.69 0.95
N CYS A 121 1.75 -11.63 1.91
CA CYS A 121 0.84 -12.78 1.92
C CYS A 121 -0.63 -12.34 1.92
N HIS A 122 -0.97 -11.32 2.73
CA HIS A 122 -2.32 -10.73 2.73
C HIS A 122 -2.72 -10.21 1.35
N HIS A 123 -1.84 -9.49 0.66
CA HIS A 123 -2.12 -8.97 -0.68
C HIS A 123 -2.22 -10.08 -1.75
N LEU A 124 -1.40 -11.13 -1.66
CA LEU A 124 -1.52 -12.28 -2.55
C LEU A 124 -2.86 -13.00 -2.36
N PHE A 125 -3.30 -13.16 -1.11
CA PHE A 125 -4.63 -13.68 -0.81
C PHE A 125 -5.73 -12.76 -1.35
N ALA A 126 -5.60 -11.44 -1.18
CA ALA A 126 -6.56 -10.47 -1.68
C ALA A 126 -6.67 -10.47 -3.22
N ILE A 127 -5.55 -10.69 -3.95
CA ILE A 127 -5.54 -10.90 -5.40
C ILE A 127 -6.40 -12.11 -5.77
N TRP A 128 -6.10 -13.26 -5.17
CA TRP A 128 -6.82 -14.50 -5.43
C TRP A 128 -8.31 -14.38 -5.12
N HIS A 129 -8.65 -13.88 -3.93
CA HIS A 129 -10.03 -13.69 -3.51
C HIS A 129 -10.77 -12.66 -4.37
N GLY A 130 -10.09 -11.57 -4.74
CA GLY A 130 -10.63 -10.53 -5.60
C GLY A 130 -10.98 -11.05 -7.00
N ASP A 131 -10.05 -11.81 -7.61
CA ASP A 131 -10.28 -12.44 -8.91
C ASP A 131 -11.47 -13.42 -8.85
N LYS A 132 -11.55 -14.27 -7.83
CA LYS A 132 -12.67 -15.20 -7.64
C LYS A 132 -14.01 -14.50 -7.48
N ARG A 133 -14.04 -13.40 -6.73
CA ARG A 133 -15.24 -12.58 -6.57
C ARG A 133 -15.69 -11.91 -7.86
N LEU A 134 -14.75 -11.43 -8.68
CA LEU A 134 -15.05 -10.83 -9.98
C LEU A 134 -15.50 -11.89 -10.98
N GLU A 135 -14.87 -13.06 -11.00
CA GLU A 135 -15.26 -14.22 -11.79
C GLU A 135 -16.72 -14.63 -11.49
N PHE A 136 -17.06 -14.79 -10.22
CA PHE A 136 -18.43 -15.12 -9.80
C PHE A 136 -19.46 -14.07 -10.22
N LYS A 137 -19.06 -12.79 -10.19
CA LYS A 137 -19.99 -11.68 -10.45
C LYS A 137 -20.18 -11.37 -11.93
N PHE A 138 -19.13 -11.47 -12.75
CA PHE A 138 -19.10 -11.02 -14.12
C PHE A 138 -18.95 -12.15 -15.15
N GLY A 139 -18.62 -13.38 -14.73
CA GLY A 139 -18.53 -14.54 -15.61
C GLY A 139 -17.62 -14.29 -16.82
N GLU A 140 -18.18 -14.45 -18.01
CA GLU A 140 -17.47 -14.30 -19.30
C GLU A 140 -16.79 -12.94 -19.49
N GLU A 141 -17.38 -11.84 -18.98
CA GLU A 141 -16.78 -10.51 -19.07
C GLU A 141 -15.46 -10.45 -18.29
N PHE A 142 -15.41 -11.09 -17.12
CA PHE A 142 -14.19 -11.20 -16.33
C PHE A 142 -13.15 -12.10 -16.99
N TYR A 143 -13.54 -13.21 -17.60
CA TYR A 143 -12.61 -14.09 -18.32
C TYR A 143 -11.91 -13.33 -19.46
N LYS A 144 -12.63 -12.60 -20.30
CA LYS A 144 -12.06 -11.76 -21.36
C LYS A 144 -11.10 -10.70 -20.81
N PHE A 145 -11.47 -10.08 -19.69
CA PHE A 145 -10.59 -9.12 -19.01
C PHE A 145 -9.33 -9.79 -18.47
N ARG A 146 -9.44 -10.96 -17.84
CA ARG A 146 -8.34 -11.73 -17.30
C ARG A 146 -7.36 -12.19 -18.40
N GLU A 147 -7.87 -12.63 -19.54
CA GLU A 147 -7.05 -13.01 -20.69
C GLU A 147 -6.28 -11.83 -21.28
N SER A 148 -6.88 -10.65 -21.33
CA SER A 148 -6.26 -9.43 -21.86
C SER A 148 -5.33 -8.73 -20.86
N THR A 149 -5.28 -9.14 -19.59
CA THR A 149 -4.49 -8.50 -18.54
C THR A 149 -3.61 -9.49 -17.80
N SER A 150 -2.70 -9.01 -16.94
CA SER A 150 -1.87 -9.83 -16.08
C SER A 150 -1.84 -9.32 -14.64
N VAL A 151 -1.56 -10.20 -13.67
CA VAL A 151 -1.17 -9.83 -12.31
C VAL A 151 0.24 -9.24 -12.30
N ILE A 152 1.15 -9.88 -13.06
CA ILE A 152 2.54 -9.42 -13.18
C ILE A 152 2.57 -8.16 -14.05
N PRO A 153 3.16 -7.06 -13.55
CA PRO A 153 3.24 -5.81 -14.31
C PRO A 153 3.90 -5.98 -15.67
N PHE A 154 3.34 -5.33 -16.67
CA PHE A 154 3.79 -5.31 -18.08
C PHE A 154 3.72 -6.65 -18.81
N LEU A 155 3.48 -7.80 -18.15
CA LEU A 155 3.51 -9.12 -18.79
C LEU A 155 2.52 -9.22 -19.95
N ALA A 156 1.26 -8.77 -19.77
CA ALA A 156 0.27 -8.80 -20.85
C ALA A 156 0.63 -7.89 -22.04
N ILE A 157 1.39 -6.81 -21.78
CA ILE A 157 1.89 -5.91 -22.84
C ILE A 157 3.03 -6.58 -23.60
N ILE A 158 3.97 -7.23 -22.89
CA ILE A 158 5.09 -7.98 -23.50
C ILE A 158 4.56 -9.13 -24.36
N GLU A 159 3.53 -9.83 -23.88
CA GLU A 159 2.86 -10.92 -24.61
C GLU A 159 1.90 -10.42 -25.72
N ARG A 160 1.83 -9.11 -25.95
CA ARG A 160 0.98 -8.45 -26.95
C ARG A 160 -0.53 -8.72 -26.77
N ARG A 161 -0.96 -9.16 -25.60
CA ARG A 161 -2.38 -9.30 -25.23
C ARG A 161 -3.01 -7.97 -24.85
N GLN A 162 -2.18 -6.97 -24.48
CA GLN A 162 -2.60 -5.63 -24.10
C GLN A 162 -1.74 -4.56 -24.78
N VAL A 163 -2.33 -3.39 -25.00
CA VAL A 163 -1.64 -2.24 -25.62
C VAL A 163 -1.34 -1.19 -24.56
N PHE A 164 -0.09 -0.73 -24.49
CA PHE A 164 0.29 0.40 -23.68
C PHE A 164 -0.16 1.72 -24.30
N LYS A 165 -1.11 2.41 -23.66
CA LYS A 165 -1.65 3.67 -24.15
C LYS A 165 -1.12 4.84 -23.34
N PHE A 166 0.02 5.38 -23.74
CA PHE A 166 0.73 6.44 -23.04
C PHE A 166 -0.15 7.63 -22.63
N LYS A 167 -1.07 8.07 -23.51
CA LYS A 167 -2.00 9.19 -23.25
C LYS A 167 -2.93 8.95 -22.05
N GLU A 168 -3.18 7.71 -21.66
CA GLU A 168 -4.03 7.41 -20.50
C GLU A 168 -3.35 7.76 -19.17
N TYR A 169 -2.03 7.93 -19.17
CA TYR A 169 -1.21 8.24 -17.98
C TYR A 169 -0.92 9.74 -17.81
N PHE A 170 -1.20 10.58 -18.81
CA PHE A 170 -1.00 12.03 -18.77
C PHE A 170 -2.33 12.77 -18.53
N LYS A 171 -2.96 12.51 -17.41
CA LYS A 171 -4.15 13.26 -16.98
C LYS A 171 -3.77 14.20 -15.84
N TRP A 172 -4.43 15.35 -15.75
CA TRP A 172 -4.26 16.31 -14.65
C TRP A 172 -4.43 15.67 -13.26
N SER A 173 -5.31 14.66 -13.15
CA SER A 173 -5.48 13.88 -11.93
C SER A 173 -4.19 13.17 -11.47
N GLN A 174 -3.22 12.95 -12.36
CA GLN A 174 -1.95 12.28 -12.03
C GLN A 174 -0.89 13.25 -11.49
N LEU A 175 -1.07 14.56 -11.60
CA LEU A 175 -0.27 15.53 -10.84
C LEU A 175 -0.37 15.28 -9.34
N GLY A 176 -1.52 14.77 -8.87
CA GLY A 176 -1.67 14.34 -7.49
C GLY A 176 -0.68 13.28 -7.04
N ILE A 177 -0.20 12.41 -7.96
CA ILE A 177 0.86 11.42 -7.65
C ILE A 177 2.16 12.12 -7.31
N LEU A 178 2.59 13.07 -8.15
CA LEU A 178 3.82 13.85 -7.93
C LEU A 178 3.73 14.64 -6.62
N ILE A 179 2.60 15.29 -6.38
CA ILE A 179 2.35 16.03 -5.14
C ILE A 179 2.43 15.07 -3.94
N ALA A 180 1.78 13.90 -4.01
CA ALA A 180 1.81 12.91 -2.94
C ALA A 180 3.25 12.40 -2.66
N ILE A 181 4.03 12.11 -3.71
CA ILE A 181 5.43 11.69 -3.58
C ILE A 181 6.26 12.78 -2.90
N ILE A 182 6.13 14.04 -3.34
CA ILE A 182 6.86 15.19 -2.77
C ILE A 182 6.46 15.40 -1.30
N VAL A 183 5.16 15.38 -0.99
CA VAL A 183 4.66 15.54 0.39
C VAL A 183 5.20 14.44 1.29
N ILE A 184 5.15 13.20 0.86
CA ILE A 184 5.65 12.07 1.64
C ILE A 184 7.17 12.17 1.82
N TRP A 185 7.91 12.50 0.76
CA TRP A 185 9.35 12.66 0.83
C TRP A 185 9.74 13.78 1.82
N THR A 186 9.11 14.93 1.74
CA THR A 186 9.39 16.07 2.63
C THR A 186 8.93 15.83 4.07
N SER A 187 7.78 15.17 4.27
CA SER A 187 7.21 14.88 5.59
C SER A 187 7.88 13.72 6.30
N HIS A 188 8.55 12.81 5.58
CA HIS A 188 9.09 11.57 6.14
C HIS A 188 10.07 11.80 7.29
N LYS A 189 10.95 12.81 7.16
CA LYS A 189 11.88 13.21 8.23
C LYS A 189 11.13 13.69 9.49
N TYR A 190 10.05 14.45 9.34
CA TYR A 190 9.26 14.95 10.46
C TYR A 190 8.45 13.84 11.13
N ILE A 191 7.91 12.90 10.36
CA ILE A 191 7.26 11.70 10.89
C ILE A 191 8.24 10.88 11.71
N ASN A 192 9.47 10.69 11.25
CA ASN A 192 10.49 9.97 11.99
C ASN A 192 10.85 10.66 13.31
N ILE A 193 11.01 11.98 13.32
CA ILE A 193 11.29 12.76 14.54
C ILE A 193 10.12 12.63 15.52
N ALA A 194 8.88 12.82 15.05
CA ALA A 194 7.70 12.71 15.91
C ALA A 194 7.55 11.33 16.55
N VAL A 195 7.81 10.25 15.78
CA VAL A 195 7.78 8.88 16.32
C VAL A 195 8.88 8.65 17.36
N MET A 196 10.09 9.18 17.14
CA MET A 196 11.18 9.06 18.11
C MET A 196 10.88 9.80 19.41
N GLN A 197 10.30 11.00 19.32
CA GLN A 197 9.88 11.79 20.49
C GLN A 197 8.76 11.09 21.27
N PHE A 198 7.77 10.55 20.55
CA PHE A 198 6.68 9.79 21.17
C PHE A 198 7.21 8.57 21.94
N ASN A 199 8.13 7.79 21.36
CA ASN A 199 8.71 6.64 22.02
C ASN A 199 9.54 7.02 23.26
N SER A 200 10.29 8.12 23.21
CA SER A 200 11.08 8.58 24.35
C SER A 200 10.22 9.09 25.50
N SER A 201 9.14 9.84 25.22
CA SER A 201 8.21 10.32 26.24
C SER A 201 7.42 9.17 26.87
N PHE A 202 6.93 8.24 26.05
CA PHE A 202 6.23 7.06 26.54
C PHE A 202 7.11 6.20 27.45
N LEU A 203 8.38 5.97 27.08
CA LEU A 203 9.32 5.23 27.90
C LEU A 203 9.62 5.93 29.23
N SER A 204 9.78 7.26 29.23
CA SER A 204 10.02 8.02 30.48
C SER A 204 8.80 7.96 31.40
N GLU A 205 7.59 8.13 30.89
CA GLU A 205 6.37 8.04 31.71
C GLU A 205 6.14 6.61 32.23
N PHE A 206 6.42 5.57 31.43
CA PHE A 206 6.31 4.19 31.86
C PHE A 206 7.31 3.83 32.94
N LEU A 207 8.54 4.29 32.82
CA LEU A 207 9.56 4.09 33.86
C LEU A 207 9.20 4.83 35.16
N ASP A 208 8.73 6.07 35.09
CA ASP A 208 8.25 6.84 36.23
C ASP A 208 7.07 6.15 36.94
N TRP A 209 6.16 5.57 36.15
CA TRP A 209 5.04 4.82 36.72
C TRP A 209 5.48 3.54 37.42
N GLN A 210 6.44 2.78 36.85
CA GLN A 210 7.01 1.60 37.49
C GLN A 210 7.75 1.94 38.79
N PHE A 211 8.49 3.05 38.82
CA PHE A 211 9.14 3.51 40.03
C PHE A 211 8.15 3.89 41.14
N LYS A 212 7.01 4.46 40.79
CA LYS A 212 5.94 4.83 41.73
C LYS A 212 5.17 3.64 42.32
N ILE A 213 5.13 2.51 41.64
CA ILE A 213 4.44 1.30 42.14
C ILE A 213 5.33 0.44 43.03
N ASN A 214 6.65 0.55 42.90
CA ASN A 214 7.62 -0.24 43.65
C ASN A 214 8.13 0.48 44.89
N LEU A 215 7.57 1.63 45.27
CA LEU A 215 7.72 2.36 46.51
C LEU A 215 6.44 2.28 47.35
#